data_ca5cb3745189136f4bb9298c2715a4fc
#
_entry.id   ca5cb3745189136f4bb9298c2715a4fc
#
_cell.length_a   1.000
_cell.length_b   1.000
_cell.length_c   1.000
_cell.angle_alpha   90.00
_cell.angle_beta   90.00
_cell.angle_gamma   90.00
#
_symmetry.space_group_name_H-M   'P 1'
#
loop_
_entity.id
_entity.type
_entity.pdbx_description
1 polymer ?
#
loop_
_entity_poly.entity_id
_entity_poly.type
_entity_poly.pdbx_seq_one_letter_code
_entity_poly.pdbx_strand_id
1 'polypeptide(L)'
;MIKYIIETERDKPMKHHIIDGMEAKDFFRRIDFAVLSRSAGQYNYKEFARNFSDFYREEDAEDVADALERVKETEVNLDRIRGSLVGGAIGDALGYAVEFLQEDQIFRKYGSEGITEYDLVNGKALISDDTQMTLFTANGILVGDTRLSMRGIGGDPKAYVPNAYLDWLKTQESDINSVNHHERYTEKGGYSWLLDVPELYSRRAPGNTCLSALETRAKEGYVNSFINSPINRSKGCGGIMRIAPLALKYRSGENFYGDIEQIDMEAAELSAITHSHSLGYMPSAVVSHIISRILCSYDEMSLKDMVLEARDSVSKE
;
A
#
# COMPACT_ATOMS: atom_id res chain seq x y z
N MET A 1 -8.23 -15.07 20.97
CA MET A 1 -7.89 -14.56 22.31
C MET A 1 -8.90 -13.52 22.77
N ILE A 2 -9.10 -12.38 22.09
CA ILE A 2 -10.10 -11.36 22.47
C ILE A 2 -11.53 -11.92 22.50
N LYS A 3 -11.92 -12.75 21.54
CA LYS A 3 -13.23 -13.43 21.52
C LYS A 3 -13.41 -14.34 22.76
N TYR A 4 -12.35 -15.00 23.19
CA TYR A 4 -12.35 -15.87 24.37
C TYR A 4 -12.49 -15.07 25.69
N ILE A 5 -11.85 -13.90 25.76
CA ILE A 5 -11.94 -12.98 26.91
C ILE A 5 -13.36 -12.42 27.03
N ILE A 6 -13.99 -12.02 25.92
CA ILE A 6 -15.36 -11.47 25.91
C ILE A 6 -16.43 -12.53 26.22
N GLU A 7 -16.24 -13.78 25.79
CA GLU A 7 -17.22 -14.85 26.02
C GLU A 7 -17.16 -15.47 27.42
N THR A 8 -15.99 -15.44 28.09
CA THR A 8 -15.83 -16.09 29.42
C THR A 8 -16.22 -15.20 30.60
N GLU A 9 -16.43 -13.89 30.40
CA GLU A 9 -16.64 -12.95 31.52
C GLU A 9 -18.02 -12.28 31.56
N ARG A 10 -18.97 -12.75 30.75
CA ARG A 10 -20.35 -12.21 30.72
C ARG A 10 -21.10 -12.26 32.04
N ASP A 11 -20.69 -13.06 33.03
CA ASP A 11 -21.48 -13.38 34.21
C ASP A 11 -20.82 -13.02 35.57
N LYS A 12 -19.73 -12.21 35.61
CA LYS A 12 -19.11 -11.81 36.88
C LYS A 12 -18.87 -10.30 36.96
N PRO A 13 -19.33 -9.61 38.02
CA PRO A 13 -18.94 -8.24 38.28
C PRO A 13 -17.45 -8.20 38.63
N MET A 14 -16.63 -7.68 37.74
CA MET A 14 -15.19 -7.52 38.01
C MET A 14 -14.93 -6.32 38.91
N LYS A 15 -14.23 -6.55 40.03
CA LYS A 15 -13.83 -5.49 40.97
C LYS A 15 -12.51 -4.80 40.59
N HIS A 16 -11.72 -5.38 39.71
CA HIS A 16 -10.48 -4.81 39.18
C HIS A 16 -10.29 -5.28 37.75
N HIS A 17 -10.04 -4.32 36.85
CA HIS A 17 -9.93 -4.56 35.41
C HIS A 17 -8.50 -4.94 35.04
N ILE A 18 -8.10 -6.17 35.40
CA ILE A 18 -6.82 -6.73 34.97
C ILE A 18 -7.08 -7.63 33.78
N ILE A 19 -6.57 -7.26 32.63
CA ILE A 19 -6.61 -8.05 31.38
C ILE A 19 -5.20 -8.58 31.16
N ASP A 20 -5.04 -9.88 31.14
CA ASP A 20 -3.75 -10.54 30.92
C ASP A 20 -2.62 -10.02 31.86
N GLY A 21 -2.94 -9.77 33.12
CA GLY A 21 -1.99 -9.33 34.15
C GLY A 21 -1.62 -7.83 34.11
N MET A 22 -2.29 -7.03 33.32
CA MET A 22 -2.05 -5.58 33.28
C MET A 22 -3.34 -4.77 33.45
N GLU A 23 -3.21 -3.51 33.89
CA GLU A 23 -4.32 -2.59 33.99
C GLU A 23 -4.99 -2.43 32.59
N ALA A 24 -6.33 -2.33 32.57
CA ALA A 24 -7.07 -2.25 31.30
C ALA A 24 -6.59 -1.12 30.38
N LYS A 25 -6.28 0.06 30.94
CA LYS A 25 -5.73 1.19 30.20
C LYS A 25 -4.39 0.88 29.51
N ASP A 26 -3.51 0.12 30.16
CA ASP A 26 -2.22 -0.26 29.62
C ASP A 26 -2.35 -1.39 28.59
N PHE A 27 -3.34 -2.26 28.77
CA PHE A 27 -3.73 -3.26 27.79
C PHE A 27 -4.23 -2.58 26.50
N PHE A 28 -5.14 -1.63 26.60
CA PHE A 28 -5.67 -0.91 25.43
C PHE A 28 -4.64 -0.02 24.74
N ARG A 29 -3.67 0.53 25.44
CA ARG A 29 -2.52 1.22 24.82
C ARG A 29 -1.61 0.30 24.02
N ARG A 30 -1.58 -1.00 24.34
CA ARG A 30 -0.73 -2.00 23.67
C ARG A 30 -1.46 -2.84 22.63
N ILE A 31 -2.80 -2.78 22.59
CA ILE A 31 -3.55 -3.44 21.55
C ILE A 31 -3.20 -2.78 20.22
N ASP A 32 -2.64 -3.58 19.32
CA ASP A 32 -2.53 -3.21 17.93
C ASP A 32 -3.94 -3.07 17.34
N PHE A 33 -4.40 -1.84 17.17
CA PHE A 33 -5.72 -1.52 16.64
C PHE A 33 -5.93 -2.09 15.23
N ALA A 34 -4.86 -2.43 14.51
CA ALA A 34 -4.94 -3.19 13.27
C ALA A 34 -5.52 -4.60 13.45
N VAL A 35 -5.32 -5.20 14.63
CA VAL A 35 -5.92 -6.52 14.96
C VAL A 35 -7.40 -6.35 15.33
N LEU A 36 -7.76 -5.27 16.02
CA LEU A 36 -9.16 -4.96 16.34
C LEU A 36 -9.96 -4.61 15.09
N SER A 37 -9.39 -3.85 14.16
CA SER A 37 -10.08 -3.49 12.90
C SER A 37 -10.38 -4.70 12.02
N ARG A 38 -9.57 -5.76 12.07
CA ARG A 38 -9.86 -7.01 11.34
C ARG A 38 -11.07 -7.77 11.90
N SER A 39 -11.36 -7.61 13.17
CA SER A 39 -12.55 -8.17 13.82
C SER A 39 -13.75 -7.24 13.79
N ALA A 40 -13.54 -5.97 13.53
CA ALA A 40 -14.53 -4.89 13.60
C ALA A 40 -15.68 -5.03 12.59
N GLY A 41 -15.46 -5.64 11.43
CA GLY A 41 -16.53 -5.93 10.47
C GLY A 41 -17.64 -6.86 11.01
N GLN A 42 -17.49 -7.38 12.23
CA GLN A 42 -18.45 -8.29 12.87
C GLN A 42 -19.10 -7.70 14.15
N TYR A 43 -18.66 -6.51 14.64
CA TYR A 43 -19.13 -5.94 15.90
C TYR A 43 -19.82 -4.59 15.70
N ASN A 44 -20.98 -4.45 16.36
CA ASN A 44 -21.68 -3.18 16.49
C ASN A 44 -20.96 -2.31 17.54
N TYR A 45 -20.17 -1.33 17.09
CA TYR A 45 -19.39 -0.43 17.98
C TYR A 45 -20.23 0.32 19.01
N LYS A 46 -21.50 0.63 18.67
CA LYS A 46 -22.43 1.28 19.62
C LYS A 46 -22.78 0.33 20.77
N GLU A 47 -22.83 -0.95 20.52
CA GLU A 47 -23.08 -1.99 21.52
C GLU A 47 -21.83 -2.26 22.35
N PHE A 48 -20.66 -2.29 21.72
CA PHE A 48 -19.38 -2.37 22.39
C PHE A 48 -19.16 -1.17 23.32
N ALA A 49 -19.32 0.08 22.83
CA ALA A 49 -19.18 1.29 23.61
C ALA A 49 -20.20 1.35 24.77
N ARG A 50 -21.45 0.91 24.55
CA ARG A 50 -22.49 0.87 25.59
C ARG A 50 -22.18 -0.16 26.66
N ASN A 51 -21.71 -1.33 26.29
CA ASN A 51 -21.29 -2.37 27.24
C ASN A 51 -20.02 -1.99 28.00
N PHE A 52 -19.17 -1.17 27.43
CA PHE A 52 -17.97 -0.63 28.06
C PHE A 52 -18.28 0.50 29.06
N SER A 53 -19.21 1.41 28.76
CA SER A 53 -19.57 2.51 29.64
C SER A 53 -20.13 2.06 31.01
N ASP A 54 -20.71 0.85 31.09
CA ASP A 54 -21.23 0.27 32.33
C ASP A 54 -20.11 -0.31 33.23
N PHE A 55 -18.86 -0.38 32.76
CA PHE A 55 -17.73 -1.00 33.45
C PHE A 55 -16.66 -0.01 33.94
N TYR A 56 -16.73 1.28 33.53
CA TYR A 56 -15.65 2.25 33.79
C TYR A 56 -16.10 3.40 34.70
N ARG A 57 -15.14 3.91 35.50
CA ARG A 57 -15.29 5.17 36.22
C ARG A 57 -15.26 6.35 35.22
N GLU A 58 -15.79 7.52 35.60
CA GLU A 58 -15.75 8.72 34.78
C GLU A 58 -14.36 9.07 34.25
N GLU A 59 -13.31 8.80 35.03
CA GLU A 59 -11.89 9.00 34.67
C GLU A 59 -11.41 8.09 33.52
N ASP A 60 -12.03 6.91 33.36
CA ASP A 60 -11.70 5.97 32.27
C ASP A 60 -12.51 6.25 31.00
N ALA A 61 -13.56 7.05 31.08
CA ALA A 61 -14.44 7.36 29.95
C ALA A 61 -13.73 8.21 28.88
N GLU A 62 -12.81 9.08 29.29
CA GLU A 62 -12.00 9.92 28.41
C GLU A 62 -11.00 9.05 27.63
N ASP A 63 -10.30 8.13 28.30
CA ASP A 63 -9.37 7.17 27.67
C ASP A 63 -10.10 6.23 26.67
N VAL A 64 -11.36 5.86 26.99
CA VAL A 64 -12.20 5.02 26.11
C VAL A 64 -12.71 5.85 24.92
N ALA A 65 -13.08 7.10 25.11
CA ALA A 65 -13.50 7.99 24.03
C ALA A 65 -12.36 8.23 23.05
N ASP A 66 -11.17 8.51 23.54
CA ASP A 66 -9.95 8.65 22.72
C ASP A 66 -9.62 7.36 21.95
N ALA A 67 -9.75 6.20 22.61
CA ALA A 67 -9.53 4.91 21.95
C ALA A 67 -10.55 4.65 20.84
N LEU A 68 -11.82 5.01 21.05
CA LEU A 68 -12.89 4.88 20.04
C LEU A 68 -12.71 5.87 18.89
N GLU A 69 -12.24 7.08 19.15
CA GLU A 69 -11.90 8.07 18.11
C GLU A 69 -10.78 7.54 17.22
N ARG A 70 -9.71 7.01 17.81
CA ARG A 70 -8.61 6.35 17.08
C ARG A 70 -9.07 5.15 16.26
N VAL A 71 -10.04 4.35 16.75
CA VAL A 71 -10.63 3.25 15.98
C VAL A 71 -11.38 3.76 14.77
N LYS A 72 -12.20 4.81 14.92
CA LYS A 72 -12.90 5.43 13.79
C LYS A 72 -11.93 5.99 12.76
N GLU A 73 -10.89 6.69 13.21
CA GLU A 73 -9.85 7.21 12.35
C GLU A 73 -9.14 6.09 11.58
N THR A 74 -8.86 4.98 12.26
CA THR A 74 -8.26 3.79 11.64
C THR A 74 -9.19 3.18 10.58
N GLU A 75 -10.50 3.10 10.81
CA GLU A 75 -11.47 2.60 9.84
C GLU A 75 -11.58 3.49 8.60
N VAL A 76 -11.65 4.80 8.79
CA VAL A 76 -11.65 5.77 7.69
C VAL A 76 -10.37 5.65 6.87
N ASN A 77 -9.23 5.45 7.52
CA ASN A 77 -7.96 5.27 6.84
C ASN A 77 -7.90 3.96 6.05
N LEU A 78 -8.39 2.85 6.61
CA LEU A 78 -8.46 1.56 5.91
C LEU A 78 -9.36 1.64 4.69
N ASP A 79 -10.49 2.35 4.77
CA ASP A 79 -11.38 2.54 3.64
C ASP A 79 -10.72 3.38 2.53
N ARG A 80 -10.02 4.46 2.89
CA ARG A 80 -9.24 5.28 1.95
C ARG A 80 -8.10 4.49 1.29
N ILE A 81 -7.37 3.67 2.06
CA ILE A 81 -6.31 2.79 1.54
C ILE A 81 -6.89 1.78 0.56
N ARG A 82 -7.99 1.11 0.91
CA ARG A 82 -8.71 0.20 0.01
C ARG A 82 -9.21 0.92 -1.23
N GLY A 83 -9.80 2.10 -1.06
CA GLY A 83 -10.28 2.96 -2.14
C GLY A 83 -9.16 3.33 -3.11
N SER A 84 -7.98 3.68 -2.62
CA SER A 84 -6.82 3.98 -3.46
C SER A 84 -6.36 2.76 -4.27
N LEU A 85 -6.15 1.61 -3.62
CA LEU A 85 -5.64 0.40 -4.28
C LEU A 85 -6.67 -0.22 -5.23
N VAL A 86 -7.93 -0.34 -4.78
CA VAL A 86 -9.01 -0.89 -5.61
C VAL A 86 -9.39 0.07 -6.72
N GLY A 87 -9.44 1.38 -6.44
CA GLY A 87 -9.69 2.41 -7.45
C GLY A 87 -8.64 2.43 -8.54
N GLY A 88 -7.36 2.27 -8.18
CA GLY A 88 -6.26 2.10 -9.14
C GLY A 88 -6.46 0.88 -10.04
N ALA A 89 -6.78 -0.28 -9.45
CA ALA A 89 -7.03 -1.51 -10.19
C ALA A 89 -8.28 -1.43 -11.09
N ILE A 90 -9.32 -0.71 -10.64
CA ILE A 90 -10.53 -0.43 -11.43
C ILE A 90 -10.20 0.42 -12.66
N GLY A 91 -9.40 1.50 -12.46
CA GLY A 91 -8.97 2.38 -13.54
C GLY A 91 -8.06 1.66 -14.54
N ASP A 92 -7.09 0.89 -14.05
CA ASP A 92 -6.22 0.03 -14.86
C ASP A 92 -7.04 -0.96 -15.70
N ALA A 93 -7.97 -1.71 -15.09
CA ALA A 93 -8.77 -2.69 -15.80
C ALA A 93 -9.70 -2.08 -16.86
N LEU A 94 -10.14 -0.85 -16.69
CA LEU A 94 -10.89 -0.12 -17.71
C LEU A 94 -9.96 0.37 -18.83
N GLY A 95 -8.83 0.98 -18.48
CA GLY A 95 -7.86 1.57 -19.41
C GLY A 95 -7.09 0.54 -20.23
N TYR A 96 -6.76 -0.61 -19.62
CA TYR A 96 -5.99 -1.66 -20.28
C TYR A 96 -6.62 -2.17 -21.57
N ALA A 97 -7.95 -2.22 -21.64
CA ALA A 97 -8.68 -2.67 -22.83
C ALA A 97 -8.48 -1.74 -24.04
N VAL A 98 -8.04 -0.51 -23.82
CA VAL A 98 -7.83 0.53 -24.85
C VAL A 98 -6.40 1.05 -24.93
N GLU A 99 -5.50 0.63 -24.05
CA GLU A 99 -4.13 1.14 -23.89
C GLU A 99 -3.34 1.22 -25.22
N PHE A 100 -3.50 0.22 -26.09
CA PHE A 100 -2.80 0.12 -27.36
C PHE A 100 -3.65 0.53 -28.58
N LEU A 101 -4.84 1.09 -28.34
CA LEU A 101 -5.73 1.55 -29.41
C LEU A 101 -5.54 3.04 -29.68
N GLN A 102 -5.63 3.43 -30.94
CA GLN A 102 -5.74 4.83 -31.33
C GLN A 102 -7.18 5.32 -31.10
N GLU A 103 -7.37 6.62 -30.93
CA GLU A 103 -8.67 7.24 -30.68
C GLU A 103 -9.76 6.77 -31.63
N ASP A 104 -9.46 6.75 -32.95
CA ASP A 104 -10.39 6.30 -33.97
C ASP A 104 -10.76 4.80 -33.84
N GLN A 105 -9.86 3.98 -33.33
CA GLN A 105 -10.12 2.56 -33.05
C GLN A 105 -10.99 2.40 -31.80
N ILE A 106 -10.77 3.24 -30.78
CA ILE A 106 -11.60 3.27 -29.56
C ILE A 106 -13.04 3.63 -29.93
N PHE A 107 -13.23 4.73 -30.66
CA PHE A 107 -14.57 5.17 -31.07
C PHE A 107 -15.26 4.20 -32.02
N ARG A 108 -14.52 3.51 -32.87
CA ARG A 108 -15.09 2.46 -33.73
C ARG A 108 -15.57 1.26 -32.94
N LYS A 109 -14.86 0.89 -31.86
CA LYS A 109 -15.17 -0.31 -31.06
C LYS A 109 -16.23 -0.03 -30.00
N TYR A 110 -16.19 1.12 -29.35
CA TYR A 110 -17.00 1.43 -28.16
C TYR A 110 -18.00 2.58 -28.37
N GLY A 111 -18.04 3.22 -29.54
CA GLY A 111 -18.91 4.35 -29.83
C GLY A 111 -18.28 5.70 -29.48
N SER A 112 -19.04 6.80 -29.72
CA SER A 112 -18.57 8.18 -29.58
C SER A 112 -18.15 8.57 -28.17
N GLU A 113 -18.66 7.90 -27.15
CA GLU A 113 -18.31 8.14 -25.73
C GLU A 113 -17.04 7.40 -25.29
N GLY A 114 -16.46 6.58 -26.18
CA GLY A 114 -15.33 5.71 -25.83
C GLY A 114 -15.74 4.54 -24.95
N ILE A 115 -14.77 4.00 -24.19
CA ILE A 115 -15.03 2.88 -23.29
C ILE A 115 -15.68 3.40 -21.99
N THR A 116 -16.90 2.95 -21.71
CA THR A 116 -17.69 3.30 -20.51
C THR A 116 -17.99 2.08 -19.62
N GLU A 117 -17.74 0.87 -20.11
CA GLU A 117 -17.93 -0.38 -19.41
C GLU A 117 -16.71 -1.28 -19.58
N TYR A 118 -16.51 -2.23 -18.68
CA TYR A 118 -15.39 -3.16 -18.77
C TYR A 118 -15.49 -4.06 -20.00
N ASP A 119 -14.38 -4.19 -20.72
CA ASP A 119 -14.19 -5.21 -21.73
C ASP A 119 -13.77 -6.53 -21.07
N LEU A 120 -14.70 -7.49 -20.97
CA LEU A 120 -14.49 -8.69 -20.18
C LEU A 120 -13.86 -9.82 -21.01
N VAL A 121 -12.80 -10.40 -20.47
CA VAL A 121 -12.19 -11.63 -20.99
C VAL A 121 -12.61 -12.80 -20.08
N ASN A 122 -13.38 -13.74 -20.61
CA ASN A 122 -13.95 -14.85 -19.84
C ASN A 122 -14.73 -14.40 -18.58
N GLY A 123 -15.47 -13.28 -18.69
CA GLY A 123 -16.28 -12.73 -17.60
C GLY A 123 -15.49 -11.96 -16.54
N LYS A 124 -14.22 -11.65 -16.79
CA LYS A 124 -13.35 -10.88 -15.86
C LYS A 124 -12.77 -9.67 -16.58
N ALA A 125 -12.78 -8.51 -15.92
CA ALA A 125 -11.97 -7.37 -16.31
C ALA A 125 -10.50 -7.66 -15.93
N LEU A 126 -9.58 -7.51 -16.89
CA LEU A 126 -8.17 -7.82 -16.67
C LEU A 126 -7.42 -6.56 -16.25
N ILE A 127 -6.61 -6.69 -15.23
CA ILE A 127 -5.61 -5.69 -14.82
C ILE A 127 -4.33 -5.85 -15.65
N SER A 128 -3.53 -4.79 -15.77
CA SER A 128 -2.22 -4.77 -16.42
C SER A 128 -1.05 -4.93 -15.43
N ASP A 129 0.17 -4.65 -15.89
CA ASP A 129 1.36 -4.55 -15.05
C ASP A 129 1.29 -3.37 -14.06
N ASP A 130 0.48 -2.35 -14.31
CA ASP A 130 0.24 -1.23 -13.41
C ASP A 130 -0.23 -1.73 -12.03
N THR A 131 -1.31 -2.50 -12.01
CA THR A 131 -1.81 -3.09 -10.76
C THR A 131 -0.89 -4.17 -10.21
N GLN A 132 -0.31 -5.01 -11.07
CA GLN A 132 0.63 -6.04 -10.62
C GLN A 132 1.79 -5.41 -9.85
N MET A 133 2.49 -4.44 -10.43
CA MET A 133 3.62 -3.77 -9.79
C MET A 133 3.20 -2.94 -8.56
N THR A 134 2.01 -2.37 -8.54
CA THR A 134 1.43 -1.73 -7.35
C THR A 134 1.33 -2.71 -6.18
N LEU A 135 0.85 -3.93 -6.42
CA LEU A 135 0.78 -4.98 -5.39
C LEU A 135 2.17 -5.39 -4.89
N PHE A 136 3.15 -5.53 -5.79
CA PHE A 136 4.52 -5.85 -5.41
C PHE A 136 5.21 -4.70 -4.66
N THR A 137 4.90 -3.43 -4.97
CA THR A 137 5.34 -2.28 -4.17
C THR A 137 4.80 -2.39 -2.74
N ALA A 138 3.49 -2.60 -2.59
CA ALA A 138 2.86 -2.76 -1.28
C ALA A 138 3.47 -3.94 -0.51
N ASN A 139 3.71 -5.07 -1.17
CA ASN A 139 4.32 -6.23 -0.55
C ASN A 139 5.74 -5.96 -0.06
N GLY A 140 6.58 -5.29 -0.85
CA GLY A 140 7.94 -4.92 -0.45
C GLY A 140 7.94 -4.04 0.80
N ILE A 141 7.04 -3.04 0.86
CA ILE A 141 6.87 -2.17 2.03
C ILE A 141 6.44 -2.99 3.25
N LEU A 142 5.42 -3.85 3.12
CA LEU A 142 4.93 -4.69 4.22
C LEU A 142 5.99 -5.65 4.75
N VAL A 143 6.84 -6.20 3.89
CA VAL A 143 7.98 -7.05 4.30
C VAL A 143 8.97 -6.24 5.14
N GLY A 144 9.30 -5.02 4.71
CA GLY A 144 10.17 -4.11 5.45
C GLY A 144 9.62 -3.76 6.83
N ASP A 145 8.36 -3.35 6.90
CA ASP A 145 7.70 -2.97 8.15
C ASP A 145 7.53 -4.16 9.10
N THR A 146 7.24 -5.35 8.57
CA THR A 146 7.17 -6.57 9.38
C THR A 146 8.53 -6.90 10.00
N ARG A 147 9.63 -6.78 9.26
CA ARG A 147 10.98 -7.01 9.79
C ARG A 147 11.39 -5.97 10.80
N LEU A 148 11.02 -4.70 10.59
CA LEU A 148 11.24 -3.63 11.56
C LEU A 148 10.52 -3.96 12.87
N SER A 149 9.23 -4.27 12.80
CA SER A 149 8.39 -4.54 13.97
C SER A 149 8.82 -5.80 14.74
N MET A 150 9.22 -6.85 14.02
CA MET A 150 9.56 -8.14 14.66
C MET A 150 11.00 -8.25 15.13
N ARG A 151 11.94 -7.53 14.48
CA ARG A 151 13.39 -7.74 14.69
C ARG A 151 14.17 -6.45 14.90
N GLY A 152 13.53 -5.27 14.85
CA GLY A 152 14.21 -3.98 14.93
C GLY A 152 15.16 -3.70 13.76
N ILE A 153 15.02 -4.42 12.64
CA ILE A 153 15.82 -4.21 11.44
C ILE A 153 15.10 -3.20 10.58
N GLY A 154 15.73 -2.08 10.26
CA GLY A 154 15.13 -0.96 9.55
C GLY A 154 14.30 -1.34 8.33
N GLY A 155 13.14 -0.69 8.20
CA GLY A 155 12.13 -0.94 7.16
C GLY A 155 12.22 0.04 5.99
N ASP A 156 13.43 0.51 5.61
CA ASP A 156 13.60 1.42 4.46
C ASP A 156 13.05 0.75 3.18
N PRO A 157 12.04 1.36 2.51
CA PRO A 157 11.47 0.81 1.28
C PRO A 157 12.49 0.52 0.18
N LYS A 158 13.56 1.31 0.11
CA LYS A 158 14.65 1.10 -0.87
C LYS A 158 15.39 -0.24 -0.70
N ALA A 159 15.34 -0.82 0.48
CA ALA A 159 15.96 -2.12 0.74
C ALA A 159 15.06 -3.31 0.40
N TYR A 160 13.74 -3.13 0.33
CA TYR A 160 12.77 -4.22 0.21
C TYR A 160 11.98 -4.20 -1.09
N VAL A 161 11.59 -3.02 -1.58
CA VAL A 161 10.80 -2.90 -2.82
C VAL A 161 11.55 -3.39 -4.05
N PRO A 162 12.87 -3.15 -4.23
CA PRO A 162 13.60 -3.74 -5.35
C PRO A 162 13.51 -5.27 -5.39
N ASN A 163 13.62 -5.94 -4.24
CA ASN A 163 13.47 -7.40 -4.16
C ASN A 163 12.05 -7.86 -4.54
N ALA A 164 11.03 -7.12 -4.12
CA ALA A 164 9.66 -7.41 -4.54
C ALA A 164 9.48 -7.25 -6.05
N TYR A 165 10.12 -6.27 -6.68
CA TYR A 165 10.10 -6.13 -8.15
C TYR A 165 10.87 -7.24 -8.86
N LEU A 166 11.96 -7.76 -8.30
CA LEU A 166 12.61 -8.96 -8.83
C LEU A 166 11.71 -10.19 -8.72
N ASP A 167 10.90 -10.27 -7.67
CA ASP A 167 9.89 -11.32 -7.55
C ASP A 167 8.76 -11.14 -8.58
N TRP A 168 8.32 -9.90 -8.86
CA TRP A 168 7.43 -9.64 -9.98
C TRP A 168 8.03 -10.06 -11.32
N LEU A 169 9.31 -9.76 -11.58
CA LEU A 169 10.00 -10.19 -12.79
C LEU A 169 9.91 -11.71 -12.97
N LYS A 170 10.10 -12.49 -11.89
CA LYS A 170 9.94 -13.96 -11.93
C LYS A 170 8.54 -14.37 -12.42
N THR A 171 7.48 -13.67 -12.00
CA THR A 171 6.12 -13.98 -12.48
C THR A 171 5.91 -13.68 -13.97
N GLN A 172 6.75 -12.83 -14.56
CA GLN A 172 6.68 -12.49 -15.99
C GLN A 172 7.49 -13.47 -16.87
N GLU A 173 8.44 -14.19 -16.28
CA GLU A 173 9.39 -15.05 -17.00
C GLU A 173 9.18 -16.53 -16.75
N SER A 174 8.49 -16.89 -15.69
CA SER A 174 8.39 -18.26 -15.19
C SER A 174 6.94 -18.68 -14.98
N ASP A 175 6.71 -19.99 -14.92
CA ASP A 175 5.45 -20.58 -14.47
C ASP A 175 5.44 -20.72 -12.94
N ILE A 176 4.25 -20.67 -12.33
CA ILE A 176 4.10 -20.80 -10.87
C ILE A 176 4.67 -22.10 -10.34
N ASN A 177 4.62 -23.18 -11.13
CA ASN A 177 5.20 -24.48 -10.75
C ASN A 177 6.73 -24.50 -10.72
N SER A 178 7.39 -23.47 -11.27
CA SER A 178 8.84 -23.33 -11.20
C SER A 178 9.32 -22.68 -9.91
N VAL A 179 8.42 -22.14 -9.08
CA VAL A 179 8.75 -21.54 -7.78
C VAL A 179 9.14 -22.66 -6.80
N ASN A 180 10.37 -22.61 -6.33
CA ASN A 180 10.82 -23.55 -5.31
C ASN A 180 10.37 -23.13 -3.92
N HIS A 181 9.27 -23.68 -3.43
CA HIS A 181 8.72 -23.37 -2.12
C HIS A 181 9.66 -23.68 -0.95
N HIS A 182 10.64 -24.59 -1.12
CA HIS A 182 11.66 -24.89 -0.11
C HIS A 182 12.72 -23.81 0.02
N GLU A 183 12.90 -22.98 -1.03
CA GLU A 183 13.85 -21.87 -1.05
C GLU A 183 13.17 -20.51 -0.82
N ARG A 184 11.86 -20.51 -0.46
CA ARG A 184 11.12 -19.26 -0.13
C ARG A 184 11.82 -18.50 0.98
N TYR A 185 11.74 -17.18 0.90
CA TYR A 185 12.40 -16.24 1.82
C TYR A 185 13.94 -16.24 1.69
N THR A 186 14.46 -16.69 0.56
CA THR A 186 15.87 -16.56 0.14
C THR A 186 15.94 -15.79 -1.18
N GLU A 187 17.14 -15.35 -1.55
CA GLU A 187 17.37 -14.67 -2.85
C GLU A 187 16.91 -15.52 -4.05
N LYS A 188 17.06 -16.84 -3.98
CA LYS A 188 16.66 -17.76 -5.05
C LYS A 188 15.15 -17.96 -5.12
N GLY A 189 14.51 -18.19 -3.96
CA GLY A 189 13.08 -18.52 -3.88
C GLY A 189 12.15 -17.31 -3.81
N GLY A 190 12.71 -16.10 -3.63
CA GLY A 190 11.94 -14.86 -3.50
C GLY A 190 11.35 -14.63 -2.12
N TYR A 191 10.94 -13.38 -1.86
CA TYR A 191 10.45 -12.93 -0.55
C TYR A 191 8.94 -12.65 -0.56
N SER A 192 8.37 -12.35 -1.72
CA SER A 192 6.98 -11.95 -1.87
C SER A 192 6.03 -13.13 -1.72
N TRP A 193 5.02 -13.02 -0.82
CA TRP A 193 3.93 -13.98 -0.76
C TRP A 193 3.06 -13.97 -2.03
N LEU A 194 3.13 -12.90 -2.83
CA LEU A 194 2.43 -12.79 -4.12
C LEU A 194 2.91 -13.82 -5.15
N LEU A 195 4.07 -14.42 -4.96
CA LEU A 195 4.53 -15.55 -5.78
C LEU A 195 3.65 -16.81 -5.65
N ASP A 196 2.75 -16.84 -4.66
CA ASP A 196 1.78 -17.93 -4.49
C ASP A 196 0.42 -17.64 -5.16
N VAL A 197 0.29 -16.49 -5.87
CA VAL A 197 -0.93 -16.05 -6.54
C VAL A 197 -0.85 -16.36 -8.04
N PRO A 198 -1.59 -17.40 -8.54
CA PRO A 198 -1.48 -17.85 -9.93
C PRO A 198 -1.83 -16.78 -10.96
N GLU A 199 -2.77 -15.90 -10.65
CA GLU A 199 -3.24 -14.84 -11.55
C GLU A 199 -2.15 -13.82 -11.90
N LEU A 200 -1.09 -13.72 -11.07
CA LEU A 200 0.04 -12.81 -11.29
C LEU A 200 1.05 -13.36 -12.29
N TYR A 201 1.00 -14.66 -12.63
CA TYR A 201 1.84 -15.28 -13.66
C TYR A 201 1.26 -15.07 -15.07
N SER A 202 0.92 -13.83 -15.36
CA SER A 202 0.35 -13.43 -16.65
C SER A 202 1.05 -12.17 -17.13
N ARG A 203 1.67 -12.26 -18.30
CA ARG A 203 2.22 -11.08 -18.98
C ARG A 203 1.06 -10.23 -19.52
N ARG A 204 0.84 -9.09 -18.89
CA ARG A 204 -0.23 -8.16 -19.25
C ARG A 204 0.38 -6.80 -19.49
N ALA A 205 0.85 -6.61 -20.71
CA ALA A 205 1.51 -5.40 -21.19
C ALA A 205 2.74 -4.93 -20.36
N PRO A 206 3.58 -5.80 -19.76
CA PRO A 206 4.70 -5.32 -18.98
C PRO A 206 5.61 -4.45 -19.82
N GLY A 207 5.88 -3.24 -19.35
CA GLY A 207 6.74 -2.29 -20.03
C GLY A 207 8.15 -2.83 -20.21
N ASN A 208 8.67 -2.81 -21.45
CA ASN A 208 10.03 -3.27 -21.75
C ASN A 208 11.09 -2.57 -20.88
N THR A 209 10.88 -1.29 -20.53
CA THR A 209 11.78 -0.56 -19.63
C THR A 209 11.80 -1.19 -18.24
N CYS A 210 10.64 -1.58 -17.69
CA CYS A 210 10.57 -2.24 -16.40
C CYS A 210 11.31 -3.58 -16.42
N LEU A 211 11.05 -4.43 -17.42
CA LEU A 211 11.69 -5.74 -17.55
C LEU A 211 13.21 -5.61 -17.65
N SER A 212 13.72 -4.87 -18.65
CA SER A 212 15.16 -4.73 -18.88
C SER A 212 15.89 -4.02 -17.74
N ALA A 213 15.25 -3.08 -17.07
CA ALA A 213 15.81 -2.43 -15.89
C ALA A 213 15.97 -3.42 -14.74
N LEU A 214 14.95 -4.23 -14.46
CA LEU A 214 15.00 -5.23 -13.39
C LEU A 214 15.99 -6.37 -13.70
N GLU A 215 16.10 -6.81 -14.96
CA GLU A 215 17.17 -7.73 -15.38
C GLU A 215 18.58 -7.15 -15.12
N THR A 216 18.74 -5.83 -15.27
CA THR A 216 20.00 -5.14 -14.96
C THR A 216 20.21 -5.08 -13.46
N ARG A 217 19.20 -4.65 -12.68
CA ARG A 217 19.25 -4.56 -11.22
C ARG A 217 19.50 -5.93 -10.55
N ALA A 218 18.99 -7.01 -11.11
CA ALA A 218 19.23 -8.36 -10.61
C ALA A 218 20.73 -8.76 -10.59
N LYS A 219 21.56 -8.08 -11.37
CA LYS A 219 23.01 -8.33 -11.46
C LYS A 219 23.83 -7.37 -10.60
N GLU A 220 23.18 -6.33 -10.07
CA GLU A 220 23.82 -5.36 -9.20
C GLU A 220 23.78 -5.83 -7.74
N GLY A 221 24.74 -5.38 -6.96
CA GLY A 221 24.71 -5.51 -5.51
C GLY A 221 23.81 -4.45 -4.86
N TYR A 222 24.09 -4.14 -3.61
CA TYR A 222 23.39 -3.09 -2.89
C TYR A 222 23.55 -1.71 -3.56
N VAL A 223 22.44 -1.02 -3.79
CA VAL A 223 22.38 0.32 -4.36
C VAL A 223 21.90 1.30 -3.30
N ASN A 224 22.73 2.29 -2.95
CA ASN A 224 22.39 3.28 -1.93
C ASN A 224 21.36 4.32 -2.43
N SER A 225 21.47 4.73 -3.69
CA SER A 225 20.55 5.66 -4.34
C SER A 225 20.36 5.25 -5.81
N PHE A 226 19.12 5.01 -6.22
CA PHE A 226 18.78 4.68 -7.60
C PHE A 226 18.81 5.90 -8.52
N ILE A 227 18.54 7.09 -7.98
CA ILE A 227 18.65 8.36 -8.70
C ILE A 227 20.12 8.60 -9.08
N ASN A 228 21.04 8.35 -8.17
CA ASN A 228 22.48 8.53 -8.38
C ASN A 228 23.13 7.32 -9.11
N SER A 229 22.38 6.25 -9.35
CA SER A 229 22.83 5.05 -10.06
C SER A 229 21.95 4.78 -11.29
N PRO A 230 21.93 5.70 -12.27
CA PRO A 230 21.06 5.59 -13.44
C PRO A 230 21.48 4.45 -14.35
N ILE A 231 20.51 3.64 -14.80
CA ILE A 231 20.73 2.51 -15.72
C ILE A 231 20.11 2.73 -17.10
N ASN A 232 19.28 3.76 -17.25
CA ASN A 232 18.68 4.14 -18.53
C ASN A 232 18.31 5.63 -18.53
N ARG A 233 17.66 6.08 -19.60
CA ARG A 233 17.14 7.45 -19.75
C ARG A 233 15.63 7.45 -20.00
N SER A 234 14.91 6.47 -19.48
CA SER A 234 13.49 6.35 -19.69
C SER A 234 12.71 7.47 -18.99
N LYS A 235 11.75 8.04 -19.72
CA LYS A 235 10.77 9.03 -19.27
C LYS A 235 9.36 8.45 -19.21
N GLY A 236 9.25 7.12 -19.29
CA GLY A 236 7.97 6.41 -19.31
C GLY A 236 7.24 6.48 -17.96
N CYS A 237 5.99 6.06 -17.96
CA CYS A 237 5.08 6.10 -16.79
C CYS A 237 5.26 4.95 -15.80
N GLY A 238 6.10 3.94 -16.10
CA GLY A 238 6.21 2.75 -15.25
C GLY A 238 6.71 2.98 -13.82
N GLY A 239 7.19 4.20 -13.49
CA GLY A 239 7.48 4.60 -12.11
C GLY A 239 6.23 5.06 -11.37
N ILE A 240 5.46 5.96 -11.98
CA ILE A 240 4.30 6.62 -11.36
C ILE A 240 3.12 5.64 -11.16
N MET A 241 2.92 4.68 -12.06
CA MET A 241 1.79 3.75 -12.05
C MET A 241 1.69 2.92 -10.76
N ARG A 242 2.81 2.70 -10.08
CA ARG A 242 2.94 1.74 -8.96
C ARG A 242 3.28 2.37 -7.62
N ILE A 243 3.36 3.71 -7.52
CA ILE A 243 3.94 4.38 -6.35
C ILE A 243 2.95 4.60 -5.19
N ALA A 244 1.64 4.55 -5.46
CA ALA A 244 0.61 4.82 -4.46
C ALA A 244 0.82 4.13 -3.09
N PRO A 245 1.23 2.84 -3.00
CA PRO A 245 1.44 2.18 -1.71
C PRO A 245 2.47 2.86 -0.80
N LEU A 246 3.44 3.58 -1.36
CA LEU A 246 4.42 4.31 -0.56
C LEU A 246 3.75 5.43 0.23
N ALA A 247 2.93 6.24 -0.42
CA ALA A 247 2.19 7.31 0.24
C ALA A 247 1.21 6.76 1.31
N LEU A 248 0.62 5.59 1.05
CA LEU A 248 -0.31 4.94 1.98
C LEU A 248 0.37 4.40 3.25
N LYS A 249 1.67 4.06 3.19
CA LYS A 249 2.47 3.55 4.32
C LYS A 249 2.52 4.55 5.46
N TYR A 250 2.77 5.81 5.15
CA TYR A 250 3.12 6.81 6.15
C TYR A 250 1.96 7.28 7.03
N ARG A 251 0.75 6.79 6.80
CA ARG A 251 -0.39 7.10 7.65
C ARG A 251 -0.72 6.05 8.72
N SER A 252 -0.05 4.94 8.78
CA SER A 252 -0.42 3.83 9.67
C SER A 252 0.11 3.92 11.12
N GLY A 253 0.56 5.09 11.61
CA GLY A 253 1.12 5.22 12.97
C GLY A 253 0.93 6.59 13.63
N GLU A 254 0.97 6.61 14.97
CA GLU A 254 0.81 7.80 15.83
C GLU A 254 1.88 8.90 15.59
N ASN A 255 2.92 8.63 14.80
CA ASN A 255 4.03 9.54 14.50
C ASN A 255 4.00 10.00 13.03
N PHE A 256 2.85 10.42 12.55
CA PHE A 256 2.73 10.97 11.21
C PHE A 256 3.25 12.42 11.12
N TYR A 257 4.48 12.63 11.51
CA TYR A 257 5.29 13.78 11.11
C TYR A 257 6.52 13.31 10.34
N GLY A 258 6.31 12.36 9.41
CA GLY A 258 7.29 12.14 8.36
C GLY A 258 7.32 13.42 7.53
N ASP A 259 8.51 13.96 7.32
CA ASP A 259 8.73 15.07 6.41
C ASP A 259 8.16 14.66 5.04
N ILE A 260 7.20 15.42 4.52
CA ILE A 260 6.61 15.12 3.22
C ILE A 260 7.68 15.11 2.12
N GLU A 261 8.73 15.90 2.28
CA GLU A 261 9.91 15.91 1.41
C GLU A 261 10.61 14.55 1.42
N GLN A 262 10.66 13.86 2.56
CA GLN A 262 11.18 12.48 2.63
C GLN A 262 10.33 11.51 1.82
N ILE A 263 8.99 11.61 1.88
CA ILE A 263 8.09 10.76 1.08
C ILE A 263 8.29 11.02 -0.42
N ASP A 264 8.42 12.29 -0.80
CA ASP A 264 8.66 12.72 -2.17
C ASP A 264 9.98 12.13 -2.70
N MET A 265 11.05 12.23 -1.91
CA MET A 265 12.34 11.68 -2.27
C MET A 265 12.32 10.14 -2.36
N GLU A 266 11.70 9.46 -1.41
CA GLU A 266 11.56 8.00 -1.45
C GLU A 266 10.75 7.54 -2.66
N ALA A 267 9.70 8.28 -3.05
CA ALA A 267 8.91 7.97 -4.24
C ALA A 267 9.74 8.12 -5.53
N ALA A 268 10.55 9.16 -5.61
CA ALA A 268 11.49 9.35 -6.71
C ALA A 268 12.52 8.21 -6.77
N GLU A 269 13.12 7.84 -5.63
CA GLU A 269 14.08 6.72 -5.53
C GLU A 269 13.46 5.38 -5.97
N LEU A 270 12.24 5.04 -5.50
CA LEU A 270 11.58 3.79 -5.89
C LEU A 270 11.22 3.76 -7.38
N SER A 271 10.91 4.90 -7.97
CA SER A 271 10.65 4.99 -9.42
C SER A 271 11.94 4.91 -10.24
N ALA A 272 13.02 5.48 -9.73
CA ALA A 272 14.34 5.43 -10.36
C ALA A 272 14.94 4.02 -10.42
N ILE A 273 14.41 3.04 -9.67
CA ILE A 273 14.76 1.61 -9.82
C ILE A 273 14.70 1.19 -11.29
N THR A 274 13.69 1.67 -12.03
CA THR A 274 13.47 1.29 -13.44
C THR A 274 13.47 2.47 -14.42
N HIS A 275 13.21 3.70 -13.98
CA HIS A 275 13.08 4.90 -14.82
C HIS A 275 14.04 5.98 -14.34
N SER A 276 15.26 5.97 -14.85
CA SER A 276 16.36 6.77 -14.29
C SER A 276 16.44 8.22 -14.80
N HIS A 277 15.55 8.67 -15.70
CA HIS A 277 15.45 10.06 -16.10
C HIS A 277 14.58 10.84 -15.12
N SER A 278 14.90 12.11 -14.82
CA SER A 278 14.09 12.93 -13.90
C SER A 278 12.61 13.00 -14.26
N LEU A 279 12.26 13.16 -15.54
CA LEU A 279 10.86 13.09 -16.02
C LEU A 279 10.23 11.70 -15.90
N GLY A 280 10.98 10.66 -15.56
CA GLY A 280 10.46 9.31 -15.30
C GLY A 280 10.22 9.06 -13.82
N TYR A 281 10.96 9.69 -12.89
CA TYR A 281 10.83 9.47 -11.45
C TYR A 281 10.18 10.64 -10.69
N MET A 282 10.39 11.91 -11.06
CA MET A 282 9.78 13.06 -10.37
C MET A 282 8.23 13.05 -10.36
N PRO A 283 7.53 12.60 -11.42
CA PRO A 283 6.07 12.50 -11.35
C PRO A 283 5.57 11.61 -10.22
N SER A 284 6.36 10.62 -9.79
CA SER A 284 6.03 9.76 -8.66
C SER A 284 6.11 10.48 -7.32
N ALA A 285 7.07 11.39 -7.15
CA ALA A 285 7.13 12.28 -5.99
C ALA A 285 5.86 13.14 -5.92
N VAL A 286 5.47 13.79 -7.02
CA VAL A 286 4.25 14.61 -7.09
C VAL A 286 2.99 13.81 -6.72
N VAL A 287 2.83 12.60 -7.26
CA VAL A 287 1.64 11.78 -6.97
C VAL A 287 1.65 11.28 -5.53
N SER A 288 2.79 10.86 -5.00
CA SER A 288 2.92 10.47 -3.59
C SER A 288 2.60 11.61 -2.65
N HIS A 289 3.08 12.83 -2.94
CA HIS A 289 2.75 14.04 -2.21
C HIS A 289 1.25 14.26 -2.15
N ILE A 290 0.57 14.26 -3.31
CA ILE A 290 -0.88 14.47 -3.40
C ILE A 290 -1.64 13.39 -2.63
N ILE A 291 -1.29 12.12 -2.77
CA ILE A 291 -1.94 11.02 -2.05
C ILE A 291 -1.75 11.19 -0.54
N SER A 292 -0.55 11.55 -0.08
CA SER A 292 -0.27 11.81 1.33
C SER A 292 -1.12 12.95 1.86
N ARG A 293 -1.28 14.06 1.11
CA ARG A 293 -2.15 15.17 1.48
C ARG A 293 -3.63 14.78 1.53
N ILE A 294 -4.12 14.03 0.56
CA ILE A 294 -5.50 13.51 0.58
C ILE A 294 -5.75 12.69 1.85
N LEU A 295 -4.78 11.87 2.26
CA LEU A 295 -4.92 11.06 3.46
C LEU A 295 -4.91 11.89 4.75
N CYS A 296 -4.08 12.93 4.81
CA CYS A 296 -3.81 13.68 6.04
C CYS A 296 -4.68 14.92 6.21
N SER A 297 -5.08 15.58 5.11
CA SER A 297 -5.68 16.91 5.13
C SER A 297 -6.95 16.99 4.29
N TYR A 298 -7.68 15.88 4.17
CA TYR A 298 -8.82 15.76 3.26
C TYR A 298 -9.91 16.84 3.51
N ASP A 299 -10.13 17.21 4.77
CA ASP A 299 -11.15 18.18 5.14
C ASP A 299 -10.60 19.63 5.21
N GLU A 300 -9.29 19.83 5.07
CA GLU A 300 -8.61 21.10 5.29
C GLU A 300 -8.11 21.76 4.01
N MET A 301 -7.81 20.96 2.96
CA MET A 301 -7.22 21.46 1.71
C MET A 301 -8.01 21.01 0.49
N SER A 302 -8.16 21.89 -0.50
CA SER A 302 -8.69 21.50 -1.80
C SER A 302 -7.65 20.67 -2.60
N LEU A 303 -8.14 19.78 -3.48
CA LEU A 303 -7.24 19.02 -4.38
C LEU A 303 -6.34 19.95 -5.20
N LYS A 304 -6.86 21.12 -5.61
CA LYS A 304 -6.09 22.12 -6.34
C LYS A 304 -4.90 22.63 -5.52
N ASP A 305 -5.12 22.91 -4.24
CA ASP A 305 -4.06 23.42 -3.36
C ASP A 305 -3.01 22.33 -3.09
N MET A 306 -3.43 21.06 -2.93
CA MET A 306 -2.52 19.91 -2.81
C MET A 306 -1.63 19.76 -4.05
N VAL A 307 -2.19 19.92 -5.25
CA VAL A 307 -1.42 19.86 -6.51
C VAL A 307 -0.44 21.04 -6.62
N LEU A 308 -0.86 22.23 -6.21
CA LEU A 308 0.03 23.41 -6.21
C LEU A 308 1.16 23.27 -5.20
N GLU A 309 0.88 22.75 -4.02
CA GLU A 309 1.89 22.45 -3.02
C GLU A 309 2.93 21.42 -3.53
N ALA A 310 2.45 20.30 -4.09
CA ALA A 310 3.31 19.28 -4.68
C ALA A 310 4.23 19.85 -5.78
N ARG A 311 3.69 20.70 -6.66
CA ARG A 311 4.49 21.40 -7.68
C ARG A 311 5.59 22.25 -7.04
N ASP A 312 5.25 23.00 -6.00
CA ASP A 312 6.18 23.95 -5.38
C ASP A 312 7.23 23.22 -4.53
N SER A 313 6.89 22.05 -3.95
CA SER A 313 7.84 21.17 -3.26
C SER A 313 8.89 20.64 -4.23
N VAL A 314 8.48 20.01 -5.31
CA VAL A 314 9.38 19.39 -6.32
C VAL A 314 10.21 20.44 -7.09
N SER A 315 9.78 21.71 -7.12
CA SER A 315 10.51 22.78 -7.81
C SER A 315 11.66 23.37 -6.99
N LYS A 316 11.80 23.02 -5.70
CA LYS A 316 12.87 23.48 -4.81
C LYS A 316 14.09 22.55 -4.82
N GLU A 317 13.96 21.36 -5.36
CA GLU A 317 14.99 20.34 -5.51
C GLU A 317 15.56 20.30 -6.95
#